data_ab9882d6df9943ffd15281b0186c3018
#
_entry.id   ab9882d6df9943ffd15281b0186c3018
#
_cell.length_a   1.000
_cell.length_b   1.000
_cell.length_c   1.000
_cell.angle_alpha   90.00
_cell.angle_beta   90.00
_cell.angle_gamma   90.00
#
_symmetry.space_group_name_H-M   'P 1'
#
loop_
_entity.id
_entity.type
_entity.pdbx_description
1 polymer ?
#
loop_
_entity_poly.entity_id
_entity_poly.type
_entity_poly.pdbx_seq_one_letter_code
_entity_poly.pdbx_strand_id
1 'polypeptide(L)'
;MARSTFYYRISERPDKHASLCKQIEGVYRKHKGRYGYRRVYQTLRANGLIINRKTVALLMHKMSLFGITPKRHYRSYRGDVGKIAPNILNRDFRADGPFRKLTTDISQFVIGDRKLYLSPILDMWNGEVISYTISHSPNLALVMKMLKKAFRRIGTPREGVLLHSDQGWHYQHAHYQCALREHGIIQSMSRKGNCLDNSVMENFFGLLKNEFYYVNQFSDEQNFLKALAEYIRYYNNDRIKLRLNMSPIQYRQNYMNHMSTNMHTINNIY
;
A
#
# COMPACT_ATOMS: atom_id res chain seq x y z
N MET A 1 29.17 -48.94 5.82
CA MET A 1 28.16 -48.33 4.91
C MET A 1 28.01 -49.24 3.70
N ALA A 2 26.78 -49.60 3.30
CA ALA A 2 26.56 -50.48 2.14
C ALA A 2 27.03 -49.76 0.86
N ARG A 3 27.62 -50.52 -0.07
CA ARG A 3 28.18 -50.00 -1.35
C ARG A 3 27.14 -49.20 -2.16
N SER A 4 25.88 -49.65 -2.14
CA SER A 4 24.72 -48.97 -2.74
C SER A 4 24.45 -47.60 -2.15
N THR A 5 24.57 -47.45 -0.82
CA THR A 5 24.37 -46.16 -0.10
C THR A 5 25.49 -45.19 -0.41
N PHE A 6 26.73 -45.68 -0.64
CA PHE A 6 27.86 -44.83 -1.04
C PHE A 6 27.67 -44.28 -2.45
N TYR A 7 27.36 -45.14 -3.43
CA TYR A 7 27.07 -44.67 -4.80
C TYR A 7 25.80 -43.81 -4.89
N TYR A 8 24.79 -44.07 -4.07
CA TYR A 8 23.58 -43.26 -3.96
C TYR A 8 23.91 -41.84 -3.48
N ARG A 9 24.89 -41.65 -2.61
CA ARG A 9 25.31 -40.34 -2.10
C ARG A 9 26.26 -39.57 -3.04
N ILE A 10 27.01 -40.28 -3.87
CA ILE A 10 27.96 -39.68 -4.82
C ILE A 10 27.33 -39.38 -6.17
N SER A 11 26.22 -40.07 -6.53
CA SER A 11 25.53 -39.78 -7.79
C SER A 11 25.00 -38.33 -7.77
N GLU A 12 25.53 -37.48 -8.63
CA GLU A 12 25.00 -36.14 -8.90
C GLU A 12 23.58 -36.31 -9.47
N ARG A 13 22.59 -36.13 -8.62
CA ARG A 13 21.20 -36.09 -9.05
C ARG A 13 20.83 -34.70 -9.45
N PRO A 14 20.22 -34.50 -10.61
CA PRO A 14 19.70 -33.20 -10.96
C PRO A 14 18.74 -32.72 -9.86
N ASP A 15 18.95 -31.52 -9.37
CA ASP A 15 18.09 -30.95 -8.34
C ASP A 15 16.66 -30.85 -8.90
N LYS A 16 15.78 -31.70 -8.37
CA LYS A 16 14.35 -31.74 -8.75
C LYS A 16 13.65 -30.38 -8.59
N HIS A 17 14.25 -29.46 -7.87
CA HIS A 17 13.73 -28.11 -7.64
C HIS A 17 14.45 -27.05 -8.46
N ALA A 18 15.42 -27.37 -9.31
CA ALA A 18 16.20 -26.38 -10.06
C ALA A 18 15.34 -25.41 -10.90
N SER A 19 14.30 -25.94 -11.58
CA SER A 19 13.37 -25.11 -12.35
C SER A 19 12.54 -24.21 -11.42
N LEU A 20 12.06 -24.74 -10.30
CA LEU A 20 11.30 -23.97 -9.31
C LEU A 20 12.15 -22.87 -8.64
N CYS A 21 13.42 -23.17 -8.34
CA CYS A 21 14.38 -22.20 -7.81
C CYS A 21 14.56 -21.01 -8.77
N LYS A 22 14.74 -21.27 -10.07
CA LYS A 22 14.83 -20.21 -11.09
C LYS A 22 13.56 -19.34 -11.13
N GLN A 23 12.38 -19.93 -11.03
CA GLN A 23 11.13 -19.19 -11.03
C GLN A 23 10.95 -18.36 -9.74
N ILE A 24 11.30 -18.91 -8.57
CA ILE A 24 11.33 -18.18 -7.29
C ILE A 24 12.25 -16.97 -7.39
N GLU A 25 13.47 -17.18 -7.89
CA GLU A 25 14.47 -16.11 -8.05
C GLU A 25 13.98 -15.04 -9.04
N GLY A 26 13.38 -15.44 -10.16
CA GLY A 26 12.79 -14.52 -11.14
C GLY A 26 11.73 -13.63 -10.53
N VAL A 27 10.79 -14.19 -9.75
CA VAL A 27 9.77 -13.42 -9.02
C VAL A 27 10.43 -12.49 -7.99
N TYR A 28 11.39 -13.00 -7.21
CA TYR A 28 12.07 -12.22 -6.18
C TYR A 28 12.81 -11.01 -6.77
N ARG A 29 13.56 -11.20 -7.88
CA ARG A 29 14.29 -10.14 -8.59
C ARG A 29 13.35 -9.13 -9.25
N LYS A 30 12.27 -9.59 -9.90
CA LYS A 30 11.22 -8.72 -10.48
C LYS A 30 10.68 -7.71 -9.47
N HIS A 31 10.51 -8.14 -8.23
CA HIS A 31 10.02 -7.29 -7.13
C HIS A 31 11.15 -6.68 -6.28
N LYS A 32 12.39 -6.66 -6.77
CA LYS A 32 13.56 -5.99 -6.15
C LYS A 32 13.77 -6.41 -4.69
N GLY A 33 13.62 -7.71 -4.37
CA GLY A 33 13.81 -8.25 -3.03
C GLY A 33 12.71 -7.92 -2.00
N ARG A 34 11.65 -7.21 -2.39
CA ARG A 34 10.57 -6.79 -1.48
C ARG A 34 9.66 -7.94 -1.05
N TYR A 35 9.64 -9.05 -1.81
CA TYR A 35 8.75 -10.17 -1.59
C TYR A 35 9.39 -11.22 -0.66
N GLY A 36 8.73 -11.49 0.48
CA GLY A 36 8.97 -12.70 1.26
C GLY A 36 8.21 -13.90 0.67
N TYR A 37 8.47 -15.11 1.19
CA TYR A 37 7.95 -16.36 0.64
C TYR A 37 6.43 -16.39 0.41
N ARG A 38 5.62 -15.68 1.22
CA ARG A 38 4.16 -15.66 1.07
C ARG A 38 3.73 -15.01 -0.23
N ARG A 39 4.34 -13.88 -0.61
CA ARG A 39 4.03 -13.18 -1.88
C ARG A 39 4.62 -13.92 -3.07
N VAL A 40 5.82 -14.46 -2.94
CA VAL A 40 6.42 -15.31 -3.99
C VAL A 40 5.53 -16.52 -4.27
N TYR A 41 5.08 -17.22 -3.23
CA TYR A 41 4.14 -18.35 -3.35
C TYR A 41 2.85 -17.93 -4.08
N GLN A 42 2.22 -16.79 -3.69
CA GLN A 42 0.99 -16.32 -4.34
C GLN A 42 1.20 -15.97 -5.81
N THR A 43 2.33 -15.33 -6.15
CA THR A 43 2.67 -15.02 -7.55
C THR A 43 2.82 -16.29 -8.37
N LEU A 44 3.55 -17.29 -7.85
CA LEU A 44 3.75 -18.56 -8.55
C LEU A 44 2.42 -19.32 -8.72
N ARG A 45 1.54 -19.28 -7.73
CA ARG A 45 0.19 -19.86 -7.82
C ARG A 45 -0.67 -19.15 -8.86
N ALA A 46 -0.62 -17.83 -8.91
CA ALA A 46 -1.34 -17.03 -9.92
C ALA A 46 -0.84 -17.31 -11.35
N ASN A 47 0.44 -17.69 -11.49
CA ASN A 47 1.03 -18.16 -12.76
C ASN A 47 0.70 -19.64 -13.09
N GLY A 48 -0.21 -20.29 -12.35
CA GLY A 48 -0.67 -21.65 -12.61
C GLY A 48 0.16 -22.76 -11.98
N LEU A 49 1.21 -22.47 -11.20
CA LEU A 49 2.03 -23.53 -10.59
C LEU A 49 1.30 -24.16 -9.40
N ILE A 50 1.28 -25.48 -9.38
CA ILE A 50 0.77 -26.29 -8.25
C ILE A 50 1.95 -26.60 -7.33
N ILE A 51 2.12 -25.82 -6.29
CA ILE A 51 3.23 -25.92 -5.33
C ILE A 51 2.76 -25.78 -3.89
N ASN A 52 3.57 -26.28 -2.95
CA ASN A 52 3.31 -26.12 -1.53
C ASN A 52 4.03 -24.88 -0.99
N ARG A 53 3.35 -24.11 -0.13
CA ARG A 53 3.90 -22.91 0.51
C ARG A 53 5.15 -23.21 1.34
N LYS A 54 5.20 -24.36 2.03
CA LYS A 54 6.37 -24.80 2.82
C LYS A 54 7.59 -25.03 1.93
N THR A 55 7.39 -25.60 0.73
CA THR A 55 8.47 -25.83 -0.25
C THR A 55 9.06 -24.51 -0.72
N VAL A 56 8.23 -23.50 -1.05
CA VAL A 56 8.71 -22.17 -1.44
C VAL A 56 9.49 -21.53 -0.31
N ALA A 57 9.01 -21.59 0.94
CA ALA A 57 9.70 -21.05 2.09
C ALA A 57 11.08 -21.70 2.31
N LEU A 58 11.15 -23.05 2.21
CA LEU A 58 12.39 -23.81 2.35
C LEU A 58 13.41 -23.44 1.26
N LEU A 59 12.97 -23.39 -0.01
CA LEU A 59 13.85 -23.06 -1.13
C LEU A 59 14.36 -21.63 -1.05
N MET A 60 13.51 -20.67 -0.72
CA MET A 60 13.93 -19.28 -0.50
C MET A 60 14.95 -19.17 0.63
N HIS A 61 14.75 -19.90 1.73
CA HIS A 61 15.72 -19.95 2.83
C HIS A 61 17.08 -20.53 2.38
N LYS A 62 17.05 -21.66 1.63
CA LYS A 62 18.27 -22.27 1.06
C LYS A 62 19.03 -21.34 0.12
N MET A 63 18.30 -20.50 -0.64
CA MET A 63 18.87 -19.51 -1.56
C MET A 63 19.21 -18.18 -0.86
N SER A 64 19.04 -18.06 0.46
CA SER A 64 19.21 -16.83 1.25
C SER A 64 18.38 -15.65 0.74
N LEU A 65 17.20 -15.91 0.20
CA LEU A 65 16.26 -14.91 -0.31
C LEU A 65 15.26 -14.53 0.77
N PHE A 66 15.44 -13.35 1.37
CA PHE A 66 14.58 -12.84 2.44
C PHE A 66 13.86 -11.57 1.99
N GLY A 67 12.57 -11.45 2.28
CA GLY A 67 11.83 -10.21 2.07
C GLY A 67 12.23 -9.13 3.08
N ILE A 68 12.06 -7.87 2.68
CA ILE A 68 12.35 -6.72 3.56
C ILE A 68 11.44 -6.74 4.78
N THR A 69 12.04 -6.73 5.98
CA THR A 69 11.33 -6.70 7.26
C THR A 69 11.35 -5.28 7.84
N PRO A 70 10.19 -4.71 8.26
CA PRO A 70 10.13 -3.38 8.83
C PRO A 70 10.92 -3.25 10.15
N LYS A 71 11.75 -2.20 10.25
CA LYS A 71 12.32 -1.76 11.53
C LYS A 71 11.34 -0.78 12.18
N ARG A 72 10.90 -1.04 13.42
CA ARG A 72 9.96 -0.18 14.15
C ARG A 72 10.65 1.08 14.67
N HIS A 73 10.21 2.28 14.22
CA HIS A 73 10.39 3.56 14.94
C HIS A 73 9.28 4.52 14.51
N TYR A 74 8.49 4.98 15.48
CA TYR A 74 7.51 6.06 15.32
C TYR A 74 7.59 7.05 16.49
N ARG A 75 7.44 8.36 16.19
CA ARG A 75 7.22 9.44 17.17
C ARG A 75 6.18 10.41 16.60
N SER A 76 5.14 10.73 17.37
CA SER A 76 4.08 11.66 17.01
C SER A 76 4.41 13.11 17.40
N TYR A 77 3.89 14.06 16.63
CA TYR A 77 3.97 15.50 16.87
C TYR A 77 2.73 16.02 17.62
N ARG A 78 2.89 17.03 18.50
CA ARG A 78 1.80 17.67 19.25
C ARG A 78 1.64 19.14 18.79
N GLY A 79 0.44 19.53 18.35
CA GLY A 79 0.06 20.90 18.05
C GLY A 79 -1.47 21.07 18.11
N ASP A 80 -1.93 22.19 18.62
CA ASP A 80 -3.35 22.52 18.74
C ASP A 80 -3.63 23.81 17.99
N VAL A 81 -4.44 23.79 16.91
CA VAL A 81 -5.17 24.99 16.38
C VAL A 81 -6.26 24.55 15.41
N GLY A 82 -7.55 24.85 15.69
CA GLY A 82 -8.66 24.68 14.75
C GLY A 82 -9.82 23.83 15.30
N LYS A 83 -10.81 23.56 14.44
CA LYS A 83 -12.00 22.78 14.83
C LYS A 83 -11.78 21.28 14.58
N ILE A 84 -11.78 20.50 15.63
CA ILE A 84 -11.63 19.03 15.56
C ILE A 84 -12.96 18.39 15.17
N ALA A 85 -12.94 17.54 14.15
CA ALA A 85 -14.09 16.72 13.77
C ALA A 85 -14.21 15.46 14.68
N PRO A 86 -15.43 14.91 14.86
CA PRO A 86 -15.61 13.70 15.67
C PRO A 86 -14.92 12.48 15.01
N ASN A 87 -14.55 11.49 15.83
CA ASN A 87 -14.06 10.21 15.33
C ASN A 87 -15.23 9.32 14.90
N ILE A 88 -15.67 9.49 13.65
CA ILE A 88 -16.77 8.69 13.07
C ILE A 88 -16.27 7.31 12.66
N LEU A 89 -15.01 7.19 12.23
CA LEU A 89 -14.41 5.93 11.80
C LEU A 89 -14.38 4.88 12.91
N ASN A 90 -14.13 5.32 14.15
CA ASN A 90 -14.11 4.50 15.36
C ASN A 90 -13.42 3.12 15.19
N ARG A 91 -12.28 3.10 14.47
CA ARG A 91 -11.47 1.89 14.12
C ARG A 91 -12.19 0.86 13.23
N ASP A 92 -13.36 1.17 12.70
CA ASP A 92 -13.99 0.34 11.68
C ASP A 92 -13.39 0.65 10.29
N PHE A 93 -12.24 0.03 10.01
CA PHE A 93 -11.50 0.18 8.75
C PHE A 93 -12.09 -0.63 7.60
N ARG A 94 -13.16 -1.39 7.81
CA ARG A 94 -13.82 -2.15 6.76
C ARG A 94 -14.69 -1.23 5.91
N ALA A 95 -14.68 -1.45 4.61
CA ALA A 95 -15.53 -0.75 3.67
C ALA A 95 -16.15 -1.76 2.70
N ASP A 96 -17.37 -1.48 2.24
CA ASP A 96 -18.16 -2.40 1.39
C ASP A 96 -17.82 -2.25 -0.10
N GLY A 97 -17.04 -1.23 -0.46
CA GLY A 97 -16.65 -0.97 -1.83
C GLY A 97 -15.62 0.15 -1.95
N PRO A 98 -15.18 0.43 -3.18
CA PRO A 98 -14.16 1.44 -3.44
C PRO A 98 -14.66 2.85 -3.09
N PHE A 99 -13.74 3.67 -2.58
CA PHE A 99 -13.94 5.10 -2.26
C PHE A 99 -14.98 5.39 -1.17
N ARG A 100 -15.36 4.42 -0.34
CA ARG A 100 -16.30 4.64 0.76
C ARG A 100 -15.62 5.19 2.02
N LYS A 101 -14.48 4.62 2.39
CA LYS A 101 -13.68 5.06 3.53
C LYS A 101 -12.25 5.33 3.09
N LEU A 102 -11.85 6.57 3.22
CA LEU A 102 -10.53 7.07 2.83
C LEU A 102 -9.75 7.48 4.08
N THR A 103 -8.42 7.47 3.98
CA THR A 103 -7.56 7.98 5.03
C THR A 103 -6.41 8.78 4.46
N THR A 104 -5.92 9.75 5.23
CA THR A 104 -4.80 10.62 4.87
C THR A 104 -3.93 10.94 6.09
N ASP A 105 -2.67 11.23 5.83
CA ASP A 105 -1.70 11.72 6.81
C ASP A 105 -0.50 12.32 6.06
N ILE A 106 0.42 12.97 6.76
CA ILE A 106 1.64 13.52 6.18
C ILE A 106 2.86 12.81 6.75
N SER A 107 3.78 12.41 5.87
CA SER A 107 5.08 11.88 6.28
C SER A 107 6.22 12.68 5.70
N GLN A 108 7.25 12.93 6.55
CA GLN A 108 8.47 13.60 6.16
C GLN A 108 9.52 12.62 5.65
N PHE A 109 10.25 13.05 4.61
CA PHE A 109 11.46 12.43 4.07
C PHE A 109 12.60 13.46 4.07
N VAL A 110 13.83 13.00 4.25
CA VAL A 110 15.03 13.86 4.22
C VAL A 110 15.93 13.35 3.08
N ILE A 111 16.24 14.23 2.14
CA ILE A 111 17.09 13.94 0.98
C ILE A 111 18.24 14.95 0.99
N GLY A 112 19.45 14.50 1.36
CA GLY A 112 20.52 15.42 1.73
C GLY A 112 20.07 16.35 2.86
N ASP A 113 20.19 17.65 2.67
CA ASP A 113 19.78 18.67 3.65
C ASP A 113 18.33 19.12 3.48
N ARG A 114 17.58 18.58 2.52
CA ARG A 114 16.21 19.00 2.18
C ARG A 114 15.18 18.11 2.84
N LYS A 115 14.12 18.72 3.35
CA LYS A 115 12.93 18.07 3.87
C LYS A 115 11.83 18.08 2.81
N LEU A 116 11.24 16.93 2.56
CA LEU A 116 10.10 16.75 1.68
C LEU A 116 8.96 16.11 2.46
N TYR A 117 7.74 16.58 2.22
CA TYR A 117 6.53 16.13 2.89
C TYR A 117 5.60 15.51 1.87
N LEU A 118 5.26 14.24 2.08
CA LEU A 118 4.32 13.47 1.27
C LEU A 118 2.97 13.43 1.96
N SER A 119 1.92 13.87 1.26
CA SER A 119 0.52 13.75 1.71
C SER A 119 -0.26 12.88 0.70
N PRO A 120 -0.53 11.62 1.01
CA PRO A 120 -1.37 10.73 0.20
C PRO A 120 -2.78 10.62 0.74
N ILE A 121 -3.73 10.21 -0.11
CA ILE A 121 -5.01 9.63 0.29
C ILE A 121 -5.02 8.15 -0.10
N LEU A 122 -5.38 7.30 0.84
CA LEU A 122 -5.58 5.86 0.63
C LEU A 122 -7.05 5.48 0.75
N ASP A 123 -7.47 4.55 -0.11
CA ASP A 123 -8.72 3.83 0.05
C ASP A 123 -8.55 2.70 1.08
N MET A 124 -9.33 2.70 2.15
CA MET A 124 -9.25 1.67 3.19
C MET A 124 -9.73 0.31 2.70
N TRP A 125 -10.60 0.28 1.69
CA TRP A 125 -11.16 -0.95 1.13
C TRP A 125 -10.09 -1.87 0.52
N ASN A 126 -9.28 -1.34 -0.38
CA ASN A 126 -8.24 -2.09 -1.08
C ASN A 126 -6.81 -1.60 -0.76
N GLY A 127 -6.68 -0.43 -0.13
CA GLY A 127 -5.43 0.22 0.20
C GLY A 127 -4.74 0.86 -1.01
N GLU A 128 -5.49 1.21 -2.06
CA GLU A 128 -5.00 1.98 -3.21
C GLU A 128 -4.62 3.39 -2.79
N VAL A 129 -3.48 3.89 -3.27
CA VAL A 129 -3.15 5.32 -3.19
C VAL A 129 -3.95 6.05 -4.26
N ILE A 130 -4.99 6.77 -3.84
CA ILE A 130 -5.92 7.48 -4.73
C ILE A 130 -5.28 8.73 -5.32
N SER A 131 -4.63 9.50 -4.46
CA SER A 131 -3.89 10.70 -4.84
C SER A 131 -2.73 10.92 -3.89
N TYR A 132 -1.77 11.73 -4.31
CA TYR A 132 -0.71 12.22 -3.43
C TYR A 132 -0.13 13.53 -3.95
N THR A 133 0.47 14.30 -3.05
CA THR A 133 1.27 15.48 -3.34
C THR A 133 2.51 15.50 -2.49
N ILE A 134 3.52 16.23 -2.97
CA ILE A 134 4.79 16.44 -2.28
C ILE A 134 5.07 17.94 -2.24
N SER A 135 5.65 18.41 -1.14
CA SER A 135 6.05 19.80 -0.94
C SER A 135 7.23 19.87 0.03
N HIS A 136 7.95 20.99 0.01
CA HIS A 136 9.00 21.31 1.00
C HIS A 136 8.44 21.73 2.36
N SER A 137 7.14 21.97 2.46
CA SER A 137 6.48 22.38 3.70
C SER A 137 5.17 21.64 3.90
N PRO A 138 4.87 21.18 5.14
CA PRO A 138 3.61 20.52 5.49
C PRO A 138 2.52 21.59 5.72
N ASN A 139 2.22 22.37 4.69
CA ASN A 139 1.26 23.47 4.75
C ASN A 139 -0.11 23.10 4.18
N LEU A 140 -1.09 24.01 4.34
CA LEU A 140 -2.45 23.81 3.82
C LEU A 140 -2.45 23.56 2.31
N ALA A 141 -1.59 24.22 1.54
CA ALA A 141 -1.52 24.07 0.09
C ALA A 141 -1.16 22.62 -0.32
N LEU A 142 -0.33 21.92 0.45
CA LEU A 142 0.01 20.51 0.23
C LEU A 142 -1.24 19.63 0.25
N VAL A 143 -2.05 19.74 1.32
CA VAL A 143 -3.26 18.90 1.48
C VAL A 143 -4.37 19.31 0.53
N MET A 144 -4.52 20.61 0.20
CA MET A 144 -5.52 21.07 -0.75
C MET A 144 -5.22 20.60 -2.18
N LYS A 145 -3.95 20.60 -2.61
CA LYS A 145 -3.55 20.01 -3.90
C LYS A 145 -3.83 18.51 -3.95
N MET A 146 -3.58 17.79 -2.86
CA MET A 146 -3.88 16.38 -2.73
C MET A 146 -5.38 16.11 -2.86
N LEU A 147 -6.24 16.88 -2.14
CA LEU A 147 -7.71 16.77 -2.24
C LEU A 147 -8.20 17.02 -3.67
N LYS A 148 -7.73 18.08 -4.33
CA LYS A 148 -8.11 18.39 -5.72
C LYS A 148 -7.83 17.22 -6.68
N LYS A 149 -6.70 16.54 -6.50
CA LYS A 149 -6.37 15.33 -7.26
C LYS A 149 -7.30 14.16 -6.92
N ALA A 150 -7.62 13.98 -5.62
CA ALA A 150 -8.54 12.93 -5.17
C ALA A 150 -9.94 13.13 -5.75
N PHE A 151 -10.49 14.35 -5.68
CA PHE A 151 -11.81 14.67 -6.21
C PHE A 151 -11.94 14.35 -7.71
N ARG A 152 -10.91 14.68 -8.51
CA ARG A 152 -10.88 14.31 -9.95
C ARG A 152 -10.91 12.79 -10.17
N ARG A 153 -10.30 12.02 -9.28
CA ARG A 153 -10.22 10.56 -9.41
C ARG A 153 -11.47 9.86 -8.90
N ILE A 154 -12.07 10.36 -7.85
CA ILE A 154 -13.29 9.79 -7.25
C ILE A 154 -14.51 10.13 -8.13
N GLY A 155 -14.45 11.26 -8.87
CA GLY A 155 -15.54 11.77 -9.69
C GLY A 155 -16.55 12.59 -8.89
N THR A 156 -17.79 12.62 -9.37
CA THR A 156 -18.90 13.39 -8.78
C THR A 156 -19.07 13.08 -7.28
N PRO A 157 -19.47 14.05 -6.47
CA PRO A 157 -19.69 13.85 -5.03
C PRO A 157 -20.55 12.62 -4.78
N ARG A 158 -20.02 11.69 -3.98
CA ARG A 158 -20.74 10.50 -3.55
C ARG A 158 -21.11 10.70 -2.09
N GLU A 159 -22.39 10.74 -1.81
CA GLU A 159 -22.85 10.79 -0.43
C GLU A 159 -22.28 9.63 0.41
N GLY A 160 -21.88 9.93 1.64
CA GLY A 160 -21.41 8.94 2.59
C GLY A 160 -19.94 8.54 2.46
N VAL A 161 -19.12 9.22 1.62
CA VAL A 161 -17.67 9.03 1.62
C VAL A 161 -17.08 9.61 2.90
N LEU A 162 -16.33 8.80 3.64
CA LEU A 162 -15.62 9.21 4.85
C LEU A 162 -14.15 9.46 4.54
N LEU A 163 -13.61 10.61 4.95
CA LEU A 163 -12.16 10.85 4.95
C LEU A 163 -11.66 11.03 6.38
N HIS A 164 -10.81 10.09 6.81
CA HIS A 164 -10.21 10.07 8.14
C HIS A 164 -8.78 10.61 8.11
N SER A 165 -8.43 11.38 9.14
CA SER A 165 -7.07 11.91 9.35
C SER A 165 -6.71 11.93 10.84
N ASP A 166 -5.47 12.26 11.16
CA ASP A 166 -5.09 12.70 12.49
C ASP A 166 -5.63 14.12 12.77
N GLN A 167 -5.29 14.68 13.95
CA GLN A 167 -5.65 16.04 14.33
C GLN A 167 -4.63 17.08 13.86
N GLY A 168 -3.92 16.87 12.75
CA GLY A 168 -3.02 17.87 12.17
C GLY A 168 -3.75 19.18 11.86
N TRP A 169 -3.11 20.34 12.15
CA TRP A 169 -3.72 21.67 12.01
C TRP A 169 -4.29 21.94 10.62
N HIS A 170 -3.67 21.43 9.56
CA HIS A 170 -4.11 21.59 8.18
C HIS A 170 -5.45 20.90 7.91
N TYR A 171 -5.77 19.79 8.61
CA TYR A 171 -7.06 19.11 8.50
C TYR A 171 -8.16 19.80 9.34
N GLN A 172 -7.76 20.62 10.33
CA GLN A 172 -8.67 21.42 11.16
C GLN A 172 -9.02 22.76 10.51
N HIS A 173 -8.33 23.14 9.43
CA HIS A 173 -8.48 24.43 8.77
C HIS A 173 -9.83 24.53 8.04
N ALA A 174 -10.51 25.69 8.16
CA ALA A 174 -11.84 25.91 7.59
C ALA A 174 -11.91 25.65 6.08
N HIS A 175 -10.90 26.04 5.29
CA HIS A 175 -10.86 25.79 3.84
C HIS A 175 -10.82 24.28 3.52
N TYR A 176 -10.08 23.48 4.30
CA TYR A 176 -10.06 22.03 4.13
C TYR A 176 -11.43 21.43 4.41
N GLN A 177 -12.06 21.82 5.52
CA GLN A 177 -13.37 21.35 5.93
C GLN A 177 -14.47 21.77 4.94
N CYS A 178 -14.39 23.01 4.40
CA CYS A 178 -15.30 23.50 3.37
C CYS A 178 -15.20 22.65 2.09
N ALA A 179 -13.98 22.43 1.60
CA ALA A 179 -13.74 21.61 0.41
C ALA A 179 -14.29 20.18 0.54
N LEU A 180 -14.20 19.55 1.72
CA LEU A 180 -14.80 18.24 1.96
C LEU A 180 -16.32 18.29 1.87
N ARG A 181 -16.96 19.28 2.54
CA ARG A 181 -18.42 19.43 2.53
C ARG A 181 -18.96 19.69 1.13
N GLU A 182 -18.30 20.56 0.35
CA GLU A 182 -18.68 20.86 -1.04
C GLU A 182 -18.65 19.60 -1.94
N HIS A 183 -17.86 18.60 -1.56
CA HIS A 183 -17.78 17.32 -2.27
C HIS A 183 -18.53 16.17 -1.58
N GLY A 184 -19.42 16.48 -0.62
CA GLY A 184 -20.23 15.47 0.08
C GLY A 184 -19.40 14.49 0.93
N ILE A 185 -18.17 14.87 1.31
CA ILE A 185 -17.27 14.00 2.07
C ILE A 185 -17.37 14.32 3.56
N ILE A 186 -17.61 13.30 4.34
CA ILE A 186 -17.70 13.37 5.80
C ILE A 186 -16.29 13.32 6.38
N GLN A 187 -15.93 14.32 7.17
CA GLN A 187 -14.66 14.33 7.87
C GLN A 187 -14.71 13.52 9.16
N SER A 188 -13.66 12.73 9.39
CA SER A 188 -13.42 12.03 10.66
C SER A 188 -12.00 12.27 11.13
N MET A 189 -11.79 12.45 12.42
CA MET A 189 -10.45 12.63 12.99
C MET A 189 -10.17 11.62 14.09
N SER A 190 -8.90 11.19 14.18
CA SER A 190 -8.42 10.36 15.28
C SER A 190 -8.61 11.04 16.62
N ARG A 191 -8.76 10.27 17.69
CA ARG A 191 -8.69 10.79 19.05
C ARG A 191 -7.29 11.30 19.36
N LYS A 192 -7.19 12.34 20.18
CA LYS A 192 -5.88 12.94 20.55
C LYS A 192 -4.95 11.89 21.16
N GLY A 193 -3.75 11.79 20.58
CA GLY A 193 -2.70 10.87 21.05
C GLY A 193 -2.96 9.38 20.78
N ASN A 194 -3.99 9.03 20.00
CA ASN A 194 -4.32 7.64 19.70
C ASN A 194 -3.90 7.24 18.28
N CYS A 195 -2.68 6.75 18.14
CA CYS A 195 -2.10 6.32 16.86
C CYS A 195 -2.87 5.14 16.22
N LEU A 196 -3.52 4.29 17.02
CA LEU A 196 -4.28 3.15 16.49
C LEU A 196 -5.48 3.58 15.64
N ASP A 197 -5.97 4.80 15.82
CA ASP A 197 -7.09 5.32 15.03
C ASP A 197 -6.69 5.61 13.58
N ASN A 198 -5.37 5.81 13.28
CA ASN A 198 -4.83 6.02 11.93
C ASN A 198 -3.86 4.91 11.48
N SER A 199 -4.04 3.70 11.99
CA SER A 199 -3.14 2.56 11.76
C SER A 199 -2.97 2.16 10.29
N VAL A 200 -3.95 2.45 9.43
CA VAL A 200 -3.87 2.19 7.98
C VAL A 200 -2.77 3.05 7.35
N MET A 201 -2.69 4.35 7.72
CA MET A 201 -1.64 5.24 7.22
C MET A 201 -0.27 4.92 7.82
N GLU A 202 -0.21 4.58 9.10
CA GLU A 202 1.04 4.14 9.74
C GLU A 202 1.61 2.91 9.04
N ASN A 203 0.77 1.92 8.72
CA ASN A 203 1.17 0.74 7.97
C ASN A 203 1.67 1.10 6.57
N PHE A 204 0.97 1.97 5.85
CA PHE A 204 1.39 2.42 4.52
C PHE A 204 2.75 3.12 4.55
N PHE A 205 2.94 4.09 5.45
CA PHE A 205 4.22 4.79 5.58
C PHE A 205 5.34 3.86 6.06
N GLY A 206 5.03 2.92 6.93
CA GLY A 206 5.97 1.89 7.32
C GLY A 206 6.45 1.05 6.13
N LEU A 207 5.54 0.62 5.27
CA LEU A 207 5.85 -0.10 4.03
C LEU A 207 6.66 0.77 3.06
N LEU A 208 6.21 2.01 2.79
CA LEU A 208 6.88 2.94 1.90
C LEU A 208 8.32 3.21 2.36
N LYS A 209 8.51 3.47 3.65
CA LYS A 209 9.85 3.73 4.19
C LYS A 209 10.75 2.50 4.12
N ASN A 210 10.25 1.31 4.44
CA ASN A 210 11.06 0.10 4.46
C ASN A 210 11.32 -0.48 3.08
N GLU A 211 10.32 -0.48 2.18
CA GLU A 211 10.46 -1.08 0.84
C GLU A 211 11.05 -0.12 -0.19
N PHE A 212 11.08 1.19 0.10
CA PHE A 212 11.52 2.21 -0.83
C PHE A 212 12.57 3.15 -0.23
N TYR A 213 12.26 3.87 0.86
CA TYR A 213 13.11 4.96 1.33
C TYR A 213 14.43 4.48 1.94
N TYR A 214 14.39 3.50 2.84
CA TYR A 214 15.60 3.04 3.55
C TYR A 214 16.50 2.09 2.75
N VAL A 215 15.99 1.53 1.65
CA VAL A 215 16.74 0.60 0.80
C VAL A 215 17.39 1.26 -0.42
N ASN A 216 17.07 2.54 -0.68
CA ASN A 216 17.64 3.30 -1.78
C ASN A 216 18.45 4.47 -1.24
N GLN A 217 19.48 4.83 -1.98
CA GLN A 217 20.20 6.10 -1.81
C GLN A 217 19.77 7.03 -2.94
N PHE A 218 19.43 8.27 -2.58
CA PHE A 218 18.99 9.28 -3.55
C PHE A 218 20.05 10.37 -3.65
N SER A 219 20.59 10.58 -4.84
CA SER A 219 21.58 11.62 -5.11
C SER A 219 21.02 13.02 -4.94
N ASP A 220 19.74 13.20 -5.32
CA ASP A 220 19.06 14.49 -5.32
C ASP A 220 17.53 14.31 -5.21
N GLU A 221 16.87 15.44 -5.10
CA GLU A 221 15.41 15.50 -4.98
C GLU A 221 14.69 14.99 -6.22
N GLN A 222 15.18 15.27 -7.43
CA GLN A 222 14.52 14.86 -8.68
C GLN A 222 14.53 13.33 -8.82
N ASN A 223 15.64 12.71 -8.50
CA ASN A 223 15.76 11.25 -8.45
C ASN A 223 14.80 10.64 -7.42
N PHE A 224 14.71 11.25 -6.24
CA PHE A 224 13.74 10.79 -5.22
C PHE A 224 12.30 10.91 -5.73
N LEU A 225 11.90 12.04 -6.30
CA LEU A 225 10.54 12.28 -6.80
C LEU A 225 10.16 11.29 -7.91
N LYS A 226 11.06 11.07 -8.87
CA LYS A 226 10.86 10.09 -9.94
C LYS A 226 10.71 8.66 -9.38
N ALA A 227 11.63 8.25 -8.53
CA ALA A 227 11.62 6.92 -7.94
C ALA A 227 10.39 6.71 -7.02
N LEU A 228 9.93 7.74 -6.30
CA LEU A 228 8.71 7.68 -5.49
C LEU A 228 7.47 7.50 -6.37
N ALA A 229 7.37 8.22 -7.49
CA ALA A 229 6.28 8.05 -8.44
C ALA A 229 6.24 6.63 -9.02
N GLU A 230 7.40 6.07 -9.37
CA GLU A 230 7.54 4.69 -9.82
C GLU A 230 7.14 3.68 -8.72
N TYR A 231 7.55 3.93 -7.47
CA TYR A 231 7.17 3.08 -6.35
C TYR A 231 5.67 3.10 -6.09
N ILE A 232 5.01 4.27 -6.10
CA ILE A 232 3.56 4.38 -5.89
C ILE A 232 2.81 3.68 -7.04
N ARG A 233 3.29 3.81 -8.28
CA ARG A 233 2.73 3.08 -9.42
C ARG A 233 2.86 1.57 -9.22
N TYR A 234 4.06 1.08 -8.86
CA TYR A 234 4.28 -0.31 -8.52
C TYR A 234 3.39 -0.80 -7.37
N TYR A 235 3.29 0.00 -6.29
CA TYR A 235 2.44 -0.32 -5.13
C TYR A 235 0.98 -0.52 -5.52
N ASN A 236 0.45 0.33 -6.39
CA ASN A 236 -0.94 0.27 -6.84
C ASN A 236 -1.20 -0.85 -7.86
N ASN A 237 -0.29 -1.07 -8.82
CA ASN A 237 -0.55 -1.94 -9.99
C ASN A 237 0.02 -3.35 -9.84
N ASP A 238 1.15 -3.51 -9.14
CA ASP A 238 1.93 -4.75 -9.19
C ASP A 238 2.11 -5.41 -7.83
N ARG A 239 2.14 -4.60 -6.75
CA ARG A 239 2.43 -5.08 -5.40
C ARG A 239 1.24 -5.86 -4.82
N ILE A 240 1.39 -7.17 -4.69
CA ILE A 240 0.36 -8.04 -4.09
C ILE A 240 0.15 -7.68 -2.61
N LYS A 241 -1.11 -7.38 -2.26
CA LYS A 241 -1.59 -7.34 -0.88
C LYS A 241 -2.07 -8.72 -0.49
N LEU A 242 -1.48 -9.29 0.57
CA LEU A 242 -1.78 -10.67 1.00
C LEU A 242 -3.26 -10.89 1.29
N ARG A 243 -3.94 -9.88 1.83
CA ARG A 243 -5.38 -9.93 2.12
C ARG A 243 -6.24 -10.03 0.86
N LEU A 244 -5.78 -9.43 -0.25
CA LEU A 244 -6.52 -9.34 -1.51
C LEU A 244 -6.09 -10.40 -2.52
N ASN A 245 -4.93 -11.05 -2.31
CA ASN A 245 -4.24 -11.96 -3.23
C ASN A 245 -3.87 -11.33 -4.59
N MET A 246 -3.96 -10.00 -4.71
CA MET A 246 -3.64 -9.24 -5.90
C MET A 246 -3.27 -7.79 -5.55
N SER A 247 -2.93 -6.97 -6.55
CA SER A 247 -2.66 -5.56 -6.32
C SER A 247 -3.93 -4.76 -6.02
N PRO A 248 -3.82 -3.57 -5.41
CA PRO A 248 -4.97 -2.71 -5.14
C PRO A 248 -5.82 -2.42 -6.38
N ILE A 249 -5.19 -2.03 -7.49
CA ILE A 249 -5.92 -1.70 -8.73
C ILE A 249 -6.57 -2.93 -9.35
N GLN A 250 -5.88 -4.08 -9.41
CA GLN A 250 -6.47 -5.32 -9.90
C GLN A 250 -7.72 -5.71 -9.10
N TYR A 251 -7.67 -5.57 -7.77
CA TYR A 251 -8.81 -5.86 -6.92
C TYR A 251 -10.00 -4.95 -7.23
N ARG A 252 -9.78 -3.65 -7.43
CA ARG A 252 -10.83 -2.72 -7.81
C ARG A 252 -11.40 -3.00 -9.19
N GLN A 253 -10.56 -3.31 -10.17
CA GLN A 253 -10.99 -3.65 -11.53
C GLN A 253 -11.85 -4.90 -11.54
N ASN A 254 -11.45 -5.97 -10.86
CA ASN A 254 -12.24 -7.19 -10.73
C ASN A 254 -13.61 -6.91 -10.10
N TYR A 255 -13.67 -6.12 -9.03
CA TYR A 255 -14.94 -5.74 -8.41
C TYR A 255 -15.85 -4.99 -9.38
N MET A 256 -15.34 -4.00 -10.12
CA MET A 256 -16.11 -3.24 -11.08
C MET A 256 -16.62 -4.11 -12.23
N ASN A 257 -15.82 -5.02 -12.75
CA ASN A 257 -16.21 -5.96 -13.81
C ASN A 257 -17.35 -6.87 -13.32
N HIS A 258 -17.27 -7.43 -12.12
CA HIS A 258 -18.36 -8.23 -11.55
C HIS A 258 -19.66 -7.44 -11.39
N MET A 259 -19.59 -6.19 -10.95
CA MET A 259 -20.77 -5.33 -10.83
C MET A 259 -21.41 -5.04 -12.18
N SER A 260 -20.62 -4.76 -13.22
CA SER A 260 -21.11 -4.53 -14.57
C SER A 260 -21.78 -5.77 -15.15
N THR A 261 -21.21 -6.95 -14.99
CA THR A 261 -21.77 -8.22 -15.46
C THR A 261 -23.13 -8.51 -14.80
N ASN A 262 -23.23 -8.31 -13.48
CA ASN A 262 -24.47 -8.52 -12.74
C ASN A 262 -25.58 -7.54 -13.18
N MET A 263 -25.25 -6.28 -13.49
CA MET A 263 -26.22 -5.31 -14.02
C MET A 263 -26.76 -5.72 -15.42
N HIS A 264 -25.89 -6.22 -16.30
CA HIS A 264 -26.33 -6.72 -17.62
C HIS A 264 -27.22 -7.95 -17.51
N THR A 265 -26.98 -8.84 -16.56
CA THR A 265 -27.79 -10.04 -16.32
C THR A 265 -29.20 -9.67 -15.82
N ILE A 266 -29.30 -8.67 -14.95
CA ILE A 266 -30.61 -8.19 -14.43
C ILE A 266 -31.42 -7.50 -15.53
N ASN A 267 -30.78 -6.68 -16.37
CA ASN A 267 -31.49 -5.95 -17.48
C ASN A 267 -31.92 -6.86 -18.62
N ASN A 268 -31.40 -8.10 -18.72
CA ASN A 268 -31.82 -9.09 -19.71
C ASN A 268 -32.95 -10.02 -19.21
N ILE A 269 -33.43 -9.85 -17.98
CA ILE A 269 -34.52 -10.65 -17.37
C ILE A 269 -35.85 -9.86 -17.38
N TYR A 270 -35.82 -8.58 -17.71
CA TYR A 270 -36.98 -7.72 -17.93
C TYR A 270 -37.05 -7.26 -19.40
#